data_870ca675286c4360df5a55f03b71772e
#
_entry.id   870ca675286c4360df5a55f03b71772e
#
_cell.length_a   1.000
_cell.length_b   1.000
_cell.length_c   1.000
_cell.angle_alpha   90.00
_cell.angle_beta   90.00
_cell.angle_gamma   90.00
#
_symmetry.space_group_name_H-M   'P 1'
#
loop_
_entity.id
_entity.type
_entity.pdbx_description
1 polymer ?
#
loop_
_entity_poly.entity_id
_entity_poly.type
_entity_poly.pdbx_seq_one_letter_code
_entity_poly.pdbx_strand_id
1 'polypeptide(L)'
;MGSWRCHPLAMLRVLLCISFALALCAAPSRAADPAKTLRVALSIAETTFDPAFASDAASDDIIGAIFDAMLDYDYLARPVKLIPRALEALPTVEDGGKTYLCKVRKGIYFTPDPVFKGVRRELTAADFAYGIKRILDPIVKSPWVWMLEGKLQGGDEARTHATKSGRFDYDAPIAGLEVVDRYTLRIRLNAPDLRFPYVLALQNVAAQAREVVEAYGADIGAHPVGTGPYMLGEYRRSNRIVLVANPTYRESRYEPAGPMPEASQAVAAALKGQLLPLTSRVEVNIIEEGQARWLAFMNRELDFLDILPVEFTEQALDARGNLLPDLAKRGIVHDVLLRPNTWWFYFNMEDPVVGGYTPEKIALRRAIAMAYDNADGIRVLLKGRAAPANGMIPPDIAGFDPTLKTQAQLYDPALARALLDRFNYKDRDGDGYRETPDGKPLAIERWSAPNSGSRQSDELWKKNMDAIGIRLVLKKDRVPELRKMAREGKIPMRSDGWNADYPDAENFMQLVYGGSGPDNNSRFNLPEFNALYERARTLADSLERTKLFDRMTELVIAYAPLRFTFHLLEDNVRHPWVGTYVPHPIRSQSWQYIDIDPALRARTK
;
A
#
# COMPACT_ATOMS: atom_id res chain seq x y z
N MET A 1 -30.88 66.51 49.02
CA MET A 1 -31.25 66.16 47.64
C MET A 1 -30.05 66.40 46.72
N GLY A 2 -29.20 65.41 46.46
CA GLY A 2 -28.02 65.53 45.66
C GLY A 2 -28.15 64.58 44.47
N SER A 3 -28.33 65.12 43.28
CA SER A 3 -28.47 64.41 42.04
C SER A 3 -27.09 64.03 41.48
N TRP A 4 -26.80 62.73 41.39
CA TRP A 4 -25.66 62.22 40.68
C TRP A 4 -25.97 62.19 39.17
N ARG A 5 -25.31 63.03 38.40
CA ARG A 5 -25.35 62.98 36.94
C ARG A 5 -24.22 62.03 36.47
N CYS A 6 -24.56 60.85 35.94
CA CYS A 6 -23.64 59.98 35.22
C CYS A 6 -23.22 60.63 33.90
N HIS A 7 -21.92 60.81 33.66
CA HIS A 7 -21.36 61.31 32.41
C HIS A 7 -21.38 60.20 31.31
N PRO A 8 -22.00 60.46 30.18
CA PRO A 8 -22.13 59.45 29.06
C PRO A 8 -20.78 59.08 28.41
N LEU A 9 -19.73 59.87 28.60
CA LEU A 9 -18.38 59.62 28.04
C LEU A 9 -17.62 58.47 28.70
N ALA A 10 -17.94 58.08 29.94
CA ALA A 10 -17.31 56.97 30.63
C ALA A 10 -17.82 55.60 30.14
N MET A 11 -19.12 55.48 29.83
CA MET A 11 -19.70 54.26 29.26
C MET A 11 -19.22 53.97 27.83
N LEU A 12 -18.99 55.01 27.02
CA LEU A 12 -18.50 54.84 25.65
C LEU A 12 -17.05 54.32 25.59
N ARG A 13 -16.20 54.71 26.56
CA ARG A 13 -14.83 54.23 26.65
C ARG A 13 -14.74 52.78 27.13
N VAL A 14 -15.60 52.33 28.04
CA VAL A 14 -15.65 50.94 28.49
C VAL A 14 -16.19 50.01 27.39
N LEU A 15 -17.20 50.44 26.63
CA LEU A 15 -17.71 49.69 25.48
C LEU A 15 -16.68 49.60 24.33
N LEU A 16 -15.89 50.68 24.07
CA LEU A 16 -14.82 50.63 23.07
C LEU A 16 -13.66 49.73 23.50
N CYS A 17 -13.29 49.68 24.78
CA CYS A 17 -12.25 48.79 25.29
C CYS A 17 -12.69 47.30 25.28
N ILE A 18 -13.95 47.00 25.55
CA ILE A 18 -14.50 45.62 25.46
C ILE A 18 -14.60 45.17 24.00
N SER A 19 -14.99 46.04 23.09
CA SER A 19 -15.02 45.72 21.63
C SER A 19 -13.62 45.53 21.06
N PHE A 20 -12.60 46.23 21.57
CA PHE A 20 -11.21 46.05 21.12
C PHE A 20 -10.56 44.82 21.77
N ALA A 21 -10.92 44.41 22.97
CA ALA A 21 -10.46 43.19 23.62
C ALA A 21 -11.08 41.93 23.01
N LEU A 22 -12.34 41.98 22.53
CA LEU A 22 -12.96 40.86 21.78
C LEU A 22 -12.41 40.70 20.34
N ALA A 23 -11.90 41.80 19.74
CA ALA A 23 -11.26 41.72 18.42
C ALA A 23 -9.84 41.15 18.46
N LEU A 24 -9.15 41.12 19.61
CA LEU A 24 -7.80 40.54 19.74
C LEU A 24 -7.78 39.02 20.03
N CYS A 25 -8.91 38.39 20.29
CA CYS A 25 -8.98 36.94 20.53
C CYS A 25 -9.36 36.10 19.31
N ALA A 26 -9.65 36.72 18.17
CA ALA A 26 -9.73 36.03 16.91
C ALA A 26 -8.33 35.93 16.28
N ALA A 27 -7.48 35.05 16.81
CA ALA A 27 -6.34 34.59 16.04
C ALA A 27 -6.93 34.07 14.69
N PRO A 28 -6.48 34.56 13.53
CA PRO A 28 -6.97 34.03 12.28
C PRO A 28 -6.59 32.55 12.28
N SER A 29 -7.58 31.70 12.40
CA SER A 29 -7.45 30.31 11.96
C SER A 29 -6.98 30.44 10.52
N ARG A 30 -5.71 30.19 10.27
CA ARG A 30 -5.13 30.22 8.94
C ARG A 30 -5.61 28.98 8.20
N ALA A 31 -6.91 29.00 7.83
CA ALA A 31 -7.49 28.01 6.97
C ALA A 31 -6.67 27.97 5.68
N ALA A 32 -6.40 26.77 5.18
CA ALA A 32 -5.77 26.60 3.88
C ALA A 32 -6.54 27.42 2.83
N ASP A 33 -5.82 28.03 1.87
CA ASP A 33 -6.40 28.92 0.86
C ASP A 33 -7.56 28.22 0.11
N PRO A 34 -8.80 28.73 0.19
CA PRO A 34 -9.97 28.13 -0.46
C PRO A 34 -9.82 27.98 -1.99
N ALA A 35 -8.96 28.78 -2.63
CA ALA A 35 -8.68 28.68 -4.05
C ALA A 35 -7.81 27.46 -4.43
N LYS A 36 -7.13 26.87 -3.46
CA LYS A 36 -6.25 25.72 -3.69
C LYS A 36 -7.02 24.41 -3.61
N THR A 37 -7.59 24.02 -4.73
CA THR A 37 -8.27 22.72 -4.90
C THR A 37 -7.43 21.79 -5.75
N LEU A 38 -7.16 20.58 -5.26
CA LEU A 38 -6.52 19.49 -5.98
C LEU A 38 -7.59 18.59 -6.59
N ARG A 39 -7.49 18.27 -7.89
CA ARG A 39 -8.43 17.40 -8.61
C ARG A 39 -7.71 16.17 -9.12
N VAL A 40 -8.13 15.01 -8.63
CA VAL A 40 -7.52 13.71 -8.94
C VAL A 40 -8.56 12.70 -9.39
N ALA A 41 -8.11 11.61 -9.99
CA ALA A 41 -8.96 10.46 -10.30
C ALA A 41 -8.36 9.19 -9.71
N LEU A 42 -9.21 8.31 -9.18
CA LEU A 42 -8.86 6.94 -8.82
C LEU A 42 -9.37 5.99 -9.90
N SER A 43 -8.57 4.96 -10.19
CA SER A 43 -8.83 3.99 -11.26
C SER A 43 -9.67 2.78 -10.82
N ILE A 44 -9.99 2.71 -9.55
CA ILE A 44 -10.89 1.71 -8.95
C ILE A 44 -11.84 2.42 -7.99
N ALA A 45 -13.02 1.86 -7.80
CA ALA A 45 -13.95 2.34 -6.80
C ALA A 45 -13.49 1.92 -5.39
N GLU A 46 -13.75 2.78 -4.42
CA GLU A 46 -13.57 2.52 -3.00
C GLU A 46 -14.57 1.47 -2.49
N THR A 47 -14.16 0.67 -1.52
CA THR A 47 -15.04 -0.29 -0.86
C THR A 47 -15.61 0.27 0.44
N THR A 48 -14.79 0.96 1.24
CA THR A 48 -15.15 1.47 2.57
C THR A 48 -14.11 2.48 3.06
N PHE A 49 -14.49 3.35 4.00
CA PHE A 49 -13.55 4.21 4.71
C PHE A 49 -13.30 3.75 6.16
N ASP A 50 -13.63 2.50 6.47
CA ASP A 50 -13.31 1.90 7.76
C ASP A 50 -11.88 1.35 7.76
N PRO A 51 -10.93 1.93 8.56
CA PRO A 51 -9.54 1.49 8.58
C PRO A 51 -9.35 0.00 8.90
N ALA A 52 -10.20 -0.56 9.76
CA ALA A 52 -10.09 -1.97 10.15
C ALA A 52 -10.50 -2.95 9.05
N PHE A 53 -11.24 -2.51 8.02
CA PHE A 53 -11.82 -3.39 7.01
C PHE A 53 -11.31 -3.10 5.58
N ALA A 54 -10.91 -1.87 5.27
CA ALA A 54 -10.43 -1.48 3.94
C ALA A 54 -9.20 -2.30 3.52
N SER A 55 -9.15 -2.70 2.23
CA SER A 55 -8.03 -3.46 1.65
C SER A 55 -7.78 -3.15 0.17
N ASP A 56 -8.33 -2.05 -0.32
CA ASP A 56 -8.12 -1.56 -1.68
C ASP A 56 -7.43 -0.19 -1.66
N ALA A 57 -6.64 0.10 -2.70
CA ALA A 57 -5.84 1.31 -2.77
C ALA A 57 -6.69 2.60 -2.75
N ALA A 58 -7.89 2.59 -3.35
CA ALA A 58 -8.76 3.77 -3.38
C ALA A 58 -9.29 4.12 -1.98
N SER A 59 -9.71 3.10 -1.21
CA SER A 59 -10.09 3.27 0.18
C SER A 59 -8.91 3.76 1.03
N ASP A 60 -7.73 3.17 0.82
CA ASP A 60 -6.50 3.49 1.56
C ASP A 60 -6.04 4.94 1.35
N ASP A 61 -6.17 5.48 0.13
CA ASP A 61 -5.86 6.88 -0.15
C ASP A 61 -6.75 7.85 0.65
N ILE A 62 -8.03 7.55 0.74
CA ILE A 62 -8.99 8.37 1.51
C ILE A 62 -8.75 8.23 3.02
N ILE A 63 -8.55 7.00 3.50
CA ILE A 63 -8.27 6.73 4.92
C ILE A 63 -6.98 7.44 5.34
N GLY A 64 -5.90 7.36 4.56
CA GLY A 64 -4.63 8.02 4.85
C GLY A 64 -4.70 9.55 4.87
N ALA A 65 -5.71 10.16 4.21
CA ALA A 65 -5.97 11.58 4.27
C ALA A 65 -6.80 11.99 5.52
N ILE A 66 -7.67 11.11 6.01
CA ILE A 66 -8.63 11.41 7.09
C ILE A 66 -8.12 10.95 8.47
N PHE A 67 -7.42 9.83 8.55
CA PHE A 67 -6.98 9.25 9.81
C PHE A 67 -5.48 9.46 10.05
N ASP A 68 -5.07 9.47 11.31
CA ASP A 68 -3.67 9.39 11.70
C ASP A 68 -3.35 8.00 12.26
N ALA A 69 -2.33 7.37 11.71
CA ALA A 69 -1.63 6.26 12.35
C ALA A 69 -0.69 6.80 13.46
N MET A 70 -0.08 5.91 14.23
CA MET A 70 0.90 6.29 15.25
C MET A 70 2.16 6.89 14.64
N LEU A 71 2.65 6.26 13.57
CA LEU A 71 3.83 6.67 12.81
C LEU A 71 3.44 6.98 11.35
N ASP A 72 4.38 7.54 10.61
CA ASP A 72 4.28 7.80 9.17
C ASP A 72 5.69 7.71 8.56
N TYR A 73 5.78 7.91 7.27
CA TYR A 73 7.05 8.03 6.56
C TYR A 73 7.34 9.48 6.21
N ASP A 74 8.62 9.89 6.33
CA ASP A 74 9.04 11.19 5.81
C ASP A 74 8.79 11.25 4.30
N TYR A 75 8.21 12.36 3.85
CA TYR A 75 7.78 12.50 2.46
C TYR A 75 8.91 12.41 1.45
N LEU A 76 10.09 12.98 1.76
CA LEU A 76 11.19 13.10 0.81
C LEU A 76 12.42 12.26 1.16
N ALA A 77 12.51 11.72 2.38
CA ALA A 77 13.68 10.95 2.79
C ALA A 77 13.85 9.68 1.96
N ARG A 78 15.07 9.46 1.46
CA ARG A 78 15.49 8.23 0.78
C ARG A 78 16.86 7.81 1.31
N PRO A 79 17.05 6.59 1.84
CA PRO A 79 16.01 5.56 2.05
C PRO A 79 14.81 6.04 2.86
N VAL A 80 13.67 5.39 2.68
CA VAL A 80 12.42 5.70 3.39
C VAL A 80 12.64 5.66 4.91
N LYS A 81 12.15 6.66 5.63
CA LYS A 81 12.38 6.82 7.06
C LYS A 81 11.07 7.00 7.82
N LEU A 82 10.88 6.21 8.89
CA LEU A 82 9.75 6.40 9.82
C LEU A 82 9.90 7.70 10.61
N ILE A 83 8.79 8.38 10.77
CA ILE A 83 8.63 9.58 11.60
C ILE A 83 7.43 9.43 12.54
N PRO A 84 7.40 10.12 13.69
CA PRO A 84 6.22 10.18 14.52
C PRO A 84 5.12 11.01 13.83
N ARG A 85 3.89 10.48 13.81
CA ARG A 85 2.71 11.19 13.29
C ARG A 85 1.79 11.62 14.40
N ALA A 86 1.08 10.70 15.05
CA ALA A 86 0.28 10.99 16.23
C ALA A 86 1.06 10.79 17.53
N LEU A 87 2.25 10.20 17.49
CA LEU A 87 3.14 10.07 18.64
C LEU A 87 4.03 11.31 18.83
N GLU A 88 4.50 11.53 20.06
CA GLU A 88 5.50 12.57 20.38
C GLU A 88 6.87 12.28 19.77
N ALA A 89 7.26 10.99 19.75
CA ALA A 89 8.51 10.46 19.22
C ALA A 89 8.29 9.04 18.70
N LEU A 90 9.32 8.44 18.09
CA LEU A 90 9.30 7.00 17.80
C LEU A 90 9.12 6.20 19.11
N PRO A 91 8.46 5.04 19.08
CA PRO A 91 8.25 4.23 20.29
C PRO A 91 9.56 3.89 21.00
N THR A 92 9.56 3.90 22.33
CA THR A 92 10.65 3.30 23.10
C THR A 92 10.54 1.79 22.98
N VAL A 93 11.64 1.15 22.57
CA VAL A 93 11.72 -0.30 22.37
C VAL A 93 12.40 -0.91 23.59
N GLU A 94 11.73 -1.86 24.22
CA GLU A 94 12.22 -2.60 25.40
C GLU A 94 12.26 -4.10 25.09
N ASP A 95 12.93 -4.88 25.97
CA ASP A 95 13.00 -6.35 25.90
C ASP A 95 13.43 -6.88 24.51
N GLY A 96 14.40 -6.17 23.90
CA GLY A 96 14.95 -6.59 22.60
C GLY A 96 13.96 -6.55 21.44
N GLY A 97 12.90 -5.75 21.52
CA GLY A 97 11.86 -5.65 20.50
C GLY A 97 10.56 -6.42 20.81
N LYS A 98 10.37 -6.83 22.06
CA LYS A 98 9.10 -7.42 22.52
C LYS A 98 8.12 -6.39 23.07
N THR A 99 8.60 -5.25 23.56
CA THR A 99 7.77 -4.22 24.19
C THR A 99 7.98 -2.89 23.53
N TYR A 100 6.90 -2.24 23.17
CA TYR A 100 6.85 -0.92 22.53
C TYR A 100 6.04 0.04 23.40
N LEU A 101 6.67 1.12 23.86
CA LEU A 101 6.00 2.18 24.61
C LEU A 101 5.74 3.36 23.69
N CYS A 102 4.46 3.61 23.39
CA CYS A 102 3.98 4.62 22.45
C CYS A 102 3.38 5.79 23.23
N LYS A 103 3.96 7.00 23.10
CA LYS A 103 3.45 8.21 23.73
C LYS A 103 2.67 9.04 22.71
N VAL A 104 1.36 9.13 22.88
CA VAL A 104 0.45 9.91 22.03
C VAL A 104 0.65 11.41 22.32
N ARG A 105 0.77 12.20 21.27
CA ARG A 105 0.88 13.66 21.35
C ARG A 105 -0.43 14.26 21.87
N LYS A 106 -0.35 15.14 22.86
CA LYS A 106 -1.49 15.89 23.38
C LYS A 106 -1.99 16.94 22.39
N GLY A 107 -3.27 17.29 22.48
CA GLY A 107 -3.86 18.35 21.67
C GLY A 107 -4.19 17.95 20.23
N ILE A 108 -4.24 16.66 19.93
CA ILE A 108 -4.80 16.14 18.68
C ILE A 108 -6.29 15.88 18.88
N TYR A 109 -7.13 16.33 17.94
CA TYR A 109 -8.58 16.21 18.05
C TYR A 109 -9.17 15.52 16.83
N PHE A 110 -10.20 14.72 17.07
CA PHE A 110 -11.04 14.19 15.99
C PHE A 110 -11.79 15.33 15.29
N THR A 111 -12.10 15.13 14.02
CA THR A 111 -12.97 16.02 13.26
C THR A 111 -14.34 16.13 13.96
N PRO A 112 -15.01 17.29 13.87
CA PRO A 112 -16.33 17.45 14.46
C PRO A 112 -17.33 16.42 13.91
N ASP A 113 -18.08 15.80 14.82
CA ASP A 113 -19.15 14.88 14.48
C ASP A 113 -20.33 15.06 15.45
N PRO A 114 -21.61 14.87 15.01
CA PRO A 114 -22.78 14.97 15.88
C PRO A 114 -22.74 14.08 17.13
N VAL A 115 -22.07 12.92 17.05
CA VAL A 115 -21.89 11.98 18.16
C VAL A 115 -21.19 12.64 19.35
N PHE A 116 -20.28 13.60 19.10
CA PHE A 116 -19.56 14.34 20.15
C PHE A 116 -20.37 15.48 20.79
N LYS A 117 -21.60 15.74 20.33
CA LYS A 117 -22.52 16.74 20.91
C LYS A 117 -21.87 18.13 21.07
N GLY A 118 -21.03 18.53 20.11
CA GLY A 118 -20.34 19.82 20.12
C GLY A 118 -19.07 19.87 20.99
N VAL A 119 -18.70 18.79 21.66
CA VAL A 119 -17.46 18.71 22.44
C VAL A 119 -16.29 18.38 21.53
N ARG A 120 -15.17 19.08 21.68
CA ARG A 120 -13.92 18.73 20.99
C ARG A 120 -13.37 17.44 21.58
N ARG A 121 -13.41 16.35 20.81
CA ARG A 121 -12.97 15.02 21.24
C ARG A 121 -11.46 14.85 21.00
N GLU A 122 -10.70 14.85 22.08
CA GLU A 122 -9.25 14.68 22.04
C GLU A 122 -8.85 13.21 21.83
N LEU A 123 -7.85 12.99 20.99
CA LEU A 123 -7.21 11.68 20.75
C LEU A 123 -6.50 11.20 22.01
N THR A 124 -6.67 9.92 22.33
CA THR A 124 -6.03 9.26 23.48
C THR A 124 -5.40 7.92 23.08
N ALA A 125 -4.61 7.34 23.98
CA ALA A 125 -4.04 6.00 23.79
C ALA A 125 -5.12 4.91 23.64
N ALA A 126 -6.28 5.08 24.27
CA ALA A 126 -7.40 4.13 24.18
C ALA A 126 -7.98 4.05 22.77
N ASP A 127 -7.92 5.12 21.98
CA ASP A 127 -8.46 5.14 20.61
C ASP A 127 -7.61 4.29 19.65
N PHE A 128 -6.30 4.24 19.86
CA PHE A 128 -5.42 3.31 19.15
C PHE A 128 -5.63 1.87 19.62
N ALA A 129 -5.74 1.65 20.93
CA ALA A 129 -6.04 0.33 21.46
C ALA A 129 -7.36 -0.22 20.91
N TYR A 130 -8.38 0.64 20.79
CA TYR A 130 -9.66 0.28 20.19
C TYR A 130 -9.52 -0.08 18.71
N GLY A 131 -8.81 0.71 17.91
CA GLY A 131 -8.55 0.42 16.49
C GLY A 131 -7.86 -0.95 16.31
N ILE A 132 -6.84 -1.25 17.11
CA ILE A 132 -6.14 -2.55 17.10
C ILE A 132 -7.11 -3.70 17.51
N LYS A 133 -7.94 -3.52 18.54
CA LYS A 133 -8.95 -4.49 18.95
C LYS A 133 -9.96 -4.78 17.83
N ARG A 134 -10.33 -3.79 17.02
CA ARG A 134 -11.22 -4.00 15.87
C ARG A 134 -10.63 -4.91 14.81
N ILE A 135 -9.31 -4.88 14.58
CA ILE A 135 -8.62 -5.81 13.67
C ILE A 135 -8.71 -7.26 14.21
N LEU A 136 -8.62 -7.45 15.52
CA LEU A 136 -8.72 -8.76 16.16
C LEU A 136 -10.14 -9.31 16.22
N ASP A 137 -11.15 -8.45 16.11
CA ASP A 137 -12.56 -8.87 16.18
C ASP A 137 -12.95 -9.73 14.96
N PRO A 138 -13.31 -11.03 15.15
CA PRO A 138 -13.69 -11.91 14.05
C PRO A 138 -14.99 -11.48 13.35
N ILE A 139 -15.82 -10.65 13.98
CA ILE A 139 -17.05 -10.12 13.39
C ILE A 139 -16.73 -9.04 12.34
N VAL A 140 -15.73 -8.22 12.57
CA VAL A 140 -15.22 -7.21 11.62
C VAL A 140 -14.65 -7.88 10.38
N LYS A 141 -14.10 -9.11 10.50
CA LYS A 141 -13.46 -9.86 9.39
C LYS A 141 -12.34 -9.06 8.72
N SER A 142 -11.53 -8.39 9.55
CA SER A 142 -10.41 -7.60 9.06
C SER A 142 -9.47 -8.42 8.18
N PRO A 143 -9.12 -7.96 6.98
CA PRO A 143 -8.10 -8.60 6.16
C PRO A 143 -6.68 -8.41 6.73
N TRP A 144 -6.52 -7.57 7.76
CA TRP A 144 -5.24 -7.18 8.37
C TRP A 144 -4.89 -7.96 9.63
N VAL A 145 -5.68 -8.97 9.99
CA VAL A 145 -5.46 -9.76 11.23
C VAL A 145 -4.07 -10.41 11.25
N TRP A 146 -3.52 -10.79 10.11
CA TRP A 146 -2.19 -11.39 9.97
C TRP A 146 -1.06 -10.52 10.57
N MET A 147 -1.23 -9.21 10.63
CA MET A 147 -0.25 -8.29 11.23
C MET A 147 -0.10 -8.52 12.75
N LEU A 148 -1.13 -9.04 13.41
CA LEU A 148 -1.24 -9.18 14.86
C LEU A 148 -1.32 -10.64 15.29
N GLU A 149 -1.80 -11.54 14.43
CA GLU A 149 -1.98 -12.97 14.70
C GLU A 149 -0.64 -13.63 14.99
N GLY A 150 -0.58 -14.38 16.09
CA GLY A 150 0.65 -14.98 16.61
C GLY A 150 1.65 -13.97 17.21
N LYS A 151 1.42 -12.67 17.03
CA LYS A 151 2.38 -11.63 17.46
C LYS A 151 1.98 -10.92 18.75
N LEU A 152 0.73 -10.48 18.89
CA LEU A 152 0.28 -9.70 20.03
C LEU A 152 -0.04 -10.63 21.23
N GLN A 153 0.52 -10.37 22.40
CA GLN A 153 0.22 -11.17 23.61
C GLN A 153 -1.27 -11.13 23.95
N GLY A 154 -1.90 -12.31 24.08
CA GLY A 154 -3.32 -12.42 24.39
C GLY A 154 -4.26 -12.06 23.25
N GLY A 155 -3.74 -11.70 22.06
CA GLY A 155 -4.56 -11.35 20.91
C GLY A 155 -5.31 -12.54 20.32
N ASP A 156 -4.64 -13.66 20.15
CA ASP A 156 -5.23 -14.89 19.59
C ASP A 156 -6.25 -15.51 20.54
N GLU A 157 -6.01 -15.44 21.85
CA GLU A 157 -6.95 -15.87 22.89
C GLU A 157 -8.23 -15.03 22.87
N ALA A 158 -8.11 -13.69 22.78
CA ALA A 158 -9.24 -12.79 22.68
C ALA A 158 -10.09 -13.07 21.42
N ARG A 159 -9.41 -13.27 20.26
CA ARG A 159 -10.05 -13.63 18.99
C ARG A 159 -10.75 -14.99 19.07
N THR A 160 -10.09 -16.00 19.64
CA THR A 160 -10.65 -17.34 19.83
C THR A 160 -11.87 -17.31 20.74
N HIS A 161 -11.80 -16.56 21.84
CA HIS A 161 -12.94 -16.38 22.76
C HIS A 161 -14.13 -15.72 22.03
N ALA A 162 -13.88 -14.65 21.27
CA ALA A 162 -14.92 -13.96 20.51
C ALA A 162 -15.55 -14.85 19.44
N THR A 163 -14.76 -15.68 18.76
CA THR A 163 -15.27 -16.65 17.78
C THR A 163 -16.22 -17.67 18.43
N LYS A 164 -15.91 -18.14 19.64
CA LYS A 164 -16.73 -19.11 20.38
C LYS A 164 -18.00 -18.47 20.97
N SER A 165 -17.89 -17.25 21.50
CA SER A 165 -19.03 -16.54 22.13
C SER A 165 -19.92 -15.80 21.14
N GLY A 166 -19.47 -15.62 19.89
CA GLY A 166 -20.16 -14.79 18.88
C GLY A 166 -20.08 -13.29 19.14
N ARG A 167 -19.24 -12.84 20.07
CA ARG A 167 -19.09 -11.43 20.45
C ARG A 167 -17.66 -11.13 20.88
N PHE A 168 -17.08 -10.01 20.39
CA PHE A 168 -15.82 -9.49 20.89
C PHE A 168 -16.05 -8.52 22.06
N ASP A 169 -15.37 -8.77 23.18
CA ASP A 169 -15.44 -7.88 24.34
C ASP A 169 -14.35 -6.81 24.26
N TYR A 170 -14.76 -5.60 23.84
CA TYR A 170 -13.86 -4.46 23.72
C TYR A 170 -13.39 -3.90 25.08
N ASP A 171 -14.06 -4.24 26.18
CA ASP A 171 -13.72 -3.80 27.53
C ASP A 171 -12.76 -4.78 28.23
N ALA A 172 -12.71 -6.04 27.77
CA ALA A 172 -11.79 -7.02 28.29
C ALA A 172 -10.32 -6.62 28.03
N PRO A 173 -9.42 -6.78 29.01
CA PRO A 173 -8.01 -6.53 28.83
C PRO A 173 -7.38 -7.56 27.90
N ILE A 174 -6.46 -7.09 27.03
CA ILE A 174 -5.56 -7.93 26.24
C ILE A 174 -4.15 -7.71 26.79
N ALA A 175 -3.44 -8.78 27.18
CA ALA A 175 -2.14 -8.68 27.85
C ALA A 175 -1.11 -7.88 27.06
N GLY A 176 -1.16 -7.97 25.75
CA GLY A 176 -0.30 -7.24 24.81
C GLY A 176 -0.72 -5.81 24.54
N LEU A 177 -1.83 -5.31 25.07
CA LEU A 177 -2.38 -4.00 24.70
C LEU A 177 -2.85 -3.24 25.95
N GLU A 178 -1.91 -2.56 26.62
CA GLU A 178 -2.12 -1.88 27.89
C GLU A 178 -2.16 -0.36 27.71
N VAL A 179 -3.30 0.26 28.01
CA VAL A 179 -3.42 1.71 28.16
C VAL A 179 -2.88 2.08 29.55
N VAL A 180 -1.60 2.51 29.61
CA VAL A 180 -0.89 2.81 30.86
C VAL A 180 -1.45 4.08 31.51
N ASP A 181 -1.70 5.09 30.68
CA ASP A 181 -2.36 6.34 31.05
C ASP A 181 -3.08 6.95 29.82
N ARG A 182 -3.69 8.12 29.96
CA ARG A 182 -4.47 8.77 28.90
C ARG A 182 -3.73 8.87 27.56
N TYR A 183 -2.40 8.98 27.58
CA TYR A 183 -1.57 9.24 26.39
C TYR A 183 -0.49 8.18 26.16
N THR A 184 -0.43 7.14 26.99
CA THR A 184 0.61 6.12 26.90
C THR A 184 0.00 4.74 26.62
N LEU A 185 0.33 4.19 25.46
CA LEU A 185 -0.01 2.81 25.07
C LEU A 185 1.25 1.96 25.14
N ARG A 186 1.18 0.83 25.87
CA ARG A 186 2.21 -0.20 25.86
C ARG A 186 1.73 -1.40 25.04
N ILE A 187 2.54 -1.81 24.07
CA ILE A 187 2.26 -2.98 23.23
C ILE A 187 3.31 -4.03 23.52
N ARG A 188 2.88 -5.27 23.84
CA ARG A 188 3.76 -6.42 24.11
C ARG A 188 3.53 -7.52 23.09
N LEU A 189 4.62 -8.03 22.54
CA LEU A 189 4.62 -9.08 21.54
C LEU A 189 5.05 -10.42 22.17
N ASN A 190 4.63 -11.52 21.56
CA ASN A 190 5.02 -12.88 21.95
C ASN A 190 6.52 -13.14 21.72
N ALA A 191 7.08 -12.58 20.65
CA ALA A 191 8.49 -12.68 20.27
C ALA A 191 9.03 -11.30 19.87
N PRO A 192 10.37 -11.09 19.86
CA PRO A 192 10.96 -9.87 19.33
C PRO A 192 10.57 -9.64 17.86
N ASP A 193 10.11 -8.43 17.52
CA ASP A 193 9.81 -8.02 16.14
C ASP A 193 10.23 -6.57 15.94
N LEU A 194 11.47 -6.34 15.50
CA LEU A 194 12.01 -4.99 15.27
C LEU A 194 11.35 -4.26 14.08
N ARG A 195 10.49 -4.93 13.30
CA ARG A 195 9.69 -4.36 12.20
C ARG A 195 8.32 -3.91 12.64
N PHE A 196 7.92 -4.26 13.86
CA PHE A 196 6.62 -3.85 14.39
C PHE A 196 6.33 -2.33 14.29
N PRO A 197 7.32 -1.42 14.38
CA PRO A 197 7.10 0.00 14.08
C PRO A 197 6.52 0.28 12.69
N TYR A 198 6.80 -0.54 11.68
CA TYR A 198 6.17 -0.40 10.36
C TYR A 198 4.67 -0.70 10.41
N VAL A 199 4.24 -1.66 11.23
CA VAL A 199 2.81 -1.92 11.47
C VAL A 199 2.14 -0.68 12.09
N LEU A 200 2.83 0.03 12.98
CA LEU A 200 2.32 1.25 13.61
C LEU A 200 2.21 2.44 12.66
N ALA A 201 2.81 2.35 11.47
CA ALA A 201 2.71 3.36 10.40
C ALA A 201 1.56 3.05 9.42
N LEU A 202 0.97 1.86 9.47
CA LEU A 202 -0.15 1.50 8.60
C LEU A 202 -1.43 2.19 9.07
N GLN A 203 -2.16 2.76 8.12
CA GLN A 203 -3.42 3.44 8.38
C GLN A 203 -4.52 2.52 8.91
N ASN A 204 -4.37 1.22 8.73
CA ASN A 204 -5.30 0.20 9.21
C ASN A 204 -5.31 0.07 10.74
N VAL A 205 -4.21 0.45 11.41
CA VAL A 205 -4.11 0.54 12.88
C VAL A 205 -4.34 1.98 13.40
N ALA A 206 -4.88 2.86 12.57
CA ALA A 206 -5.18 4.24 12.96
C ALA A 206 -6.14 4.32 14.15
N ALA A 207 -6.08 5.45 14.85
CA ALA A 207 -6.98 5.73 15.97
C ALA A 207 -8.44 5.85 15.51
N GLN A 208 -9.34 5.23 16.26
CA GLN A 208 -10.77 5.27 15.99
C GLN A 208 -11.54 5.61 17.28
N ALA A 209 -12.44 6.60 17.20
CA ALA A 209 -13.31 6.96 18.31
C ALA A 209 -14.41 5.89 18.46
N ARG A 210 -14.39 5.16 19.59
CA ARG A 210 -15.31 4.05 19.84
C ARG A 210 -16.78 4.47 19.72
N GLU A 211 -17.13 5.62 20.30
CA GLU A 211 -18.46 6.18 20.28
C GLU A 211 -19.00 6.45 18.86
N VAL A 212 -18.11 6.80 17.92
CA VAL A 212 -18.46 6.99 16.51
C VAL A 212 -18.75 5.64 15.83
N VAL A 213 -17.85 4.67 16.02
CA VAL A 213 -18.01 3.33 15.46
C VAL A 213 -19.30 2.67 15.96
N GLU A 214 -19.59 2.80 17.27
CA GLU A 214 -20.80 2.24 17.87
C GLU A 214 -22.07 2.95 17.40
N ALA A 215 -22.01 4.27 17.18
CA ALA A 215 -23.17 5.04 16.71
C ALA A 215 -23.56 4.75 15.26
N TYR A 216 -22.55 4.63 14.38
CA TYR A 216 -22.80 4.37 12.95
C TYR A 216 -22.88 2.88 12.59
N GLY A 217 -22.32 1.99 13.44
CA GLY A 217 -22.43 0.55 13.27
C GLY A 217 -22.02 0.07 11.87
N ALA A 218 -22.95 -0.53 11.12
CA ALA A 218 -22.71 -1.03 9.78
C ALA A 218 -22.38 0.06 8.74
N ASP A 219 -22.79 1.31 9.00
CA ASP A 219 -22.58 2.44 8.10
C ASP A 219 -21.27 3.19 8.36
N ILE A 220 -20.43 2.73 9.32
CA ILE A 220 -19.16 3.38 9.68
C ILE A 220 -18.24 3.60 8.48
N GLY A 221 -18.27 2.70 7.50
CA GLY A 221 -17.50 2.79 6.27
C GLY A 221 -17.86 3.98 5.37
N ALA A 222 -18.98 4.66 5.61
CA ALA A 222 -19.40 5.89 4.92
C ALA A 222 -19.29 7.14 5.81
N HIS A 223 -18.92 6.98 7.09
CA HIS A 223 -18.83 8.06 8.08
C HIS A 223 -17.45 8.11 8.75
N PRO A 224 -16.38 8.37 7.98
CA PRO A 224 -15.03 8.42 8.52
C PRO A 224 -14.82 9.67 9.38
N VAL A 225 -14.49 9.47 10.66
CA VAL A 225 -14.19 10.53 11.62
C VAL A 225 -12.77 10.28 12.14
N GLY A 226 -11.82 11.08 11.68
CA GLY A 226 -10.40 10.91 11.98
C GLY A 226 -9.76 12.16 12.56
N THR A 227 -8.45 12.12 12.70
CA THR A 227 -7.62 13.23 13.24
C THR A 227 -6.66 13.80 12.20
N GLY A 228 -6.72 13.31 10.96
CA GLY A 228 -5.84 13.66 9.85
C GLY A 228 -6.07 15.05 9.27
N PRO A 229 -5.28 15.42 8.24
CA PRO A 229 -5.31 16.78 7.65
C PRO A 229 -6.60 17.12 6.92
N TYR A 230 -7.38 16.12 6.54
CA TYR A 230 -8.65 16.31 5.84
C TYR A 230 -9.80 15.61 6.56
N MET A 231 -11.02 16.00 6.21
CA MET A 231 -12.27 15.36 6.59
C MET A 231 -13.17 15.18 5.37
N LEU A 232 -14.11 14.26 5.44
CA LEU A 232 -15.08 14.03 4.37
C LEU A 232 -16.03 15.22 4.26
N GLY A 233 -16.11 15.84 3.07
CA GLY A 233 -17.03 16.95 2.77
C GLY A 233 -18.23 16.50 1.94
N GLU A 234 -18.01 15.66 0.90
CA GLU A 234 -19.06 15.10 0.06
C GLU A 234 -18.70 13.66 -0.30
N TYR A 235 -19.67 12.78 -0.30
CA TYR A 235 -19.50 11.38 -0.70
C TYR A 235 -20.63 10.93 -1.60
N ARG A 236 -20.27 10.55 -2.82
CA ARG A 236 -21.14 9.82 -3.76
C ARG A 236 -20.43 8.53 -4.13
N ARG A 237 -20.88 7.44 -3.56
CA ARG A 237 -20.25 6.13 -3.69
C ARG A 237 -19.91 5.78 -5.14
N SER A 238 -18.68 5.31 -5.37
CA SER A 238 -18.16 4.91 -6.69
C SER A 238 -18.27 6.01 -7.76
N ASN A 239 -18.32 7.27 -7.36
CA ASN A 239 -18.45 8.40 -8.28
C ASN A 239 -17.55 9.57 -7.89
N ARG A 240 -17.81 10.20 -6.72
CA ARG A 240 -17.12 11.40 -6.29
C ARG A 240 -16.94 11.45 -4.78
N ILE A 241 -15.72 11.77 -4.35
CA ILE A 241 -15.37 12.02 -2.96
C ILE A 241 -14.75 13.40 -2.89
N VAL A 242 -15.21 14.22 -1.95
CA VAL A 242 -14.62 15.53 -1.71
C VAL A 242 -14.11 15.57 -0.28
N LEU A 243 -12.83 15.83 -0.14
CA LEU A 243 -12.19 16.07 1.13
C LEU A 243 -11.98 17.58 1.30
N VAL A 244 -12.20 18.06 2.53
CA VAL A 244 -11.92 19.45 2.92
C VAL A 244 -10.91 19.48 4.05
N ALA A 245 -10.11 20.52 4.14
CA ALA A 245 -9.13 20.67 5.21
C ALA A 245 -9.82 20.57 6.58
N ASN A 246 -9.28 19.74 7.47
CA ASN A 246 -9.80 19.53 8.81
C ASN A 246 -9.63 20.79 9.66
N PRO A 247 -10.69 21.47 10.13
CA PRO A 247 -10.60 22.70 10.88
C PRO A 247 -10.00 22.52 12.29
N THR A 248 -9.96 21.27 12.77
CA THR A 248 -9.37 20.91 14.06
C THR A 248 -7.98 20.30 13.95
N TYR A 249 -7.44 20.25 12.72
CA TYR A 249 -6.11 19.68 12.51
C TYR A 249 -5.06 20.46 13.28
N ARG A 250 -4.14 19.73 13.91
CA ARG A 250 -3.04 20.31 14.66
C ARG A 250 -2.13 21.17 13.77
N GLU A 251 -1.46 22.15 14.33
CA GLU A 251 -0.38 22.82 13.61
C GLU A 251 0.69 21.78 13.25
N SER A 252 0.83 21.53 11.97
CA SER A 252 1.80 20.59 11.40
C SER A 252 2.60 21.30 10.32
N ARG A 253 3.92 21.30 10.44
CA ARG A 253 4.84 21.88 9.44
C ARG A 253 5.76 20.80 8.92
N TYR A 254 6.08 20.88 7.64
CA TYR A 254 7.05 19.94 7.07
C TYR A 254 8.47 20.31 7.53
N GLU A 255 9.14 19.31 8.12
CA GLU A 255 10.56 19.36 8.44
C GLU A 255 11.22 18.06 7.95
N PRO A 256 12.26 18.14 7.08
CA PRO A 256 12.94 16.95 6.57
C PRO A 256 13.55 16.12 7.70
N ALA A 257 13.30 14.83 7.74
CA ALA A 257 13.79 13.94 8.77
C ALA A 257 15.02 13.10 8.35
N GLY A 258 15.43 13.16 7.08
CA GLY A 258 16.53 12.34 6.58
C GLY A 258 17.17 12.87 5.30
N PRO A 259 18.16 12.14 4.76
CA PRO A 259 18.75 12.44 3.45
C PRO A 259 17.68 12.28 2.36
N MET A 260 17.82 13.03 1.26
CA MET A 260 16.92 13.00 0.13
C MET A 260 17.68 13.09 -1.19
N PRO A 261 17.10 12.62 -2.30
CA PRO A 261 17.68 12.77 -3.63
C PRO A 261 17.88 14.26 -3.99
N GLU A 262 18.91 14.55 -4.80
CA GLU A 262 19.19 15.90 -5.29
C GLU A 262 17.95 16.51 -5.99
N ALA A 263 17.26 15.73 -6.80
CA ALA A 263 16.02 16.15 -7.49
C ALA A 263 14.90 16.62 -6.54
N SER A 264 14.90 16.17 -5.28
CA SER A 264 13.89 16.54 -4.27
C SER A 264 14.27 17.77 -3.44
N GLN A 265 15.50 18.31 -3.56
CA GLN A 265 15.97 19.42 -2.72
C GLN A 265 15.17 20.70 -2.93
N ALA A 266 14.80 21.01 -4.19
CA ALA A 266 13.96 22.18 -4.48
C ALA A 266 12.57 22.06 -3.84
N VAL A 267 11.98 20.87 -3.87
CA VAL A 267 10.69 20.58 -3.23
C VAL A 267 10.81 20.68 -1.70
N ALA A 268 11.90 20.15 -1.13
CA ALA A 268 12.16 20.26 0.31
C ALA A 268 12.29 21.73 0.77
N ALA A 269 13.00 22.55 0.01
CA ALA A 269 13.13 23.99 0.28
C ALA A 269 11.78 24.72 0.22
N ALA A 270 10.92 24.38 -0.74
CA ALA A 270 9.59 24.94 -0.87
C ALA A 270 8.64 24.51 0.26
N LEU A 271 8.77 23.26 0.74
CA LEU A 271 7.92 22.70 1.81
C LEU A 271 8.35 23.10 3.22
N LYS A 272 9.65 23.32 3.44
CA LYS A 272 10.21 23.53 4.78
C LYS A 272 9.49 24.65 5.53
N GLY A 273 8.99 24.31 6.72
CA GLY A 273 8.24 25.22 7.59
C GLY A 273 6.82 25.58 7.09
N GLN A 274 6.38 25.08 5.93
CA GLN A 274 5.02 25.32 5.45
C GLN A 274 4.00 24.61 6.34
N LEU A 275 2.87 25.29 6.59
CA LEU A 275 1.74 24.71 7.33
C LEU A 275 0.98 23.74 6.43
N LEU A 276 0.74 22.54 6.93
CA LEU A 276 0.02 21.48 6.24
C LEU A 276 -1.45 21.40 6.69
N PRO A 277 -2.37 20.98 5.83
CA PRO A 277 -2.21 20.69 4.40
C PRO A 277 -2.06 21.98 3.56
N LEU A 278 -1.36 21.89 2.42
CA LEU A 278 -1.17 23.03 1.50
C LEU A 278 -2.42 23.35 0.69
N THR A 279 -3.24 22.34 0.39
CA THR A 279 -4.52 22.48 -0.32
C THR A 279 -5.69 22.42 0.65
N SER A 280 -6.70 23.28 0.44
CA SER A 280 -7.90 23.33 1.27
C SER A 280 -8.93 22.25 0.91
N ARG A 281 -8.84 21.72 -0.31
CA ARG A 281 -9.84 20.82 -0.87
C ARG A 281 -9.18 19.82 -1.82
N VAL A 282 -9.61 18.55 -1.73
CA VAL A 282 -9.26 17.50 -2.68
C VAL A 282 -10.55 16.95 -3.29
N GLU A 283 -10.67 17.03 -4.61
CA GLU A 283 -11.78 16.45 -5.37
C GLU A 283 -11.29 15.18 -6.04
N VAL A 284 -11.83 14.06 -5.61
CA VAL A 284 -11.49 12.73 -6.10
C VAL A 284 -12.65 12.22 -6.94
N ASN A 285 -12.41 11.95 -8.21
CA ASN A 285 -13.38 11.35 -9.12
C ASN A 285 -13.02 9.87 -9.33
N ILE A 286 -14.00 8.99 -9.31
CA ILE A 286 -13.79 7.58 -9.65
C ILE A 286 -13.97 7.46 -11.16
N ILE A 287 -12.88 7.20 -11.88
CA ILE A 287 -12.85 7.05 -13.33
C ILE A 287 -12.08 5.78 -13.67
N GLU A 288 -12.77 4.67 -13.80
CA GLU A 288 -12.14 3.35 -13.98
C GLU A 288 -11.50 3.17 -15.35
N GLU A 289 -12.08 3.77 -16.39
CA GLU A 289 -11.60 3.64 -17.77
C GLU A 289 -10.37 4.54 -18.03
N GLY A 290 -9.27 3.95 -18.50
CA GLY A 290 -8.00 4.64 -18.77
C GLY A 290 -8.16 5.77 -19.77
N GLN A 291 -8.93 5.55 -20.86
CA GLN A 291 -9.21 6.57 -21.86
C GLN A 291 -9.92 7.78 -21.26
N ALA A 292 -10.91 7.58 -20.40
CA ALA A 292 -11.63 8.68 -19.77
C ALA A 292 -10.72 9.47 -18.83
N ARG A 293 -9.85 8.81 -18.05
CA ARG A 293 -8.84 9.48 -17.19
C ARG A 293 -7.88 10.31 -18.02
N TRP A 294 -7.33 9.73 -19.09
CA TRP A 294 -6.40 10.44 -19.99
C TRP A 294 -7.06 11.68 -20.61
N LEU A 295 -8.28 11.56 -21.13
CA LEU A 295 -9.02 12.69 -21.71
C LEU A 295 -9.34 13.76 -20.67
N ALA A 296 -9.78 13.39 -19.48
CA ALA A 296 -10.03 14.33 -18.38
C ALA A 296 -8.75 15.10 -17.97
N PHE A 297 -7.59 14.43 -17.92
CA PHE A 297 -6.31 15.08 -17.70
C PHE A 297 -5.97 16.04 -18.86
N MET A 298 -6.06 15.59 -20.10
CA MET A 298 -5.75 16.42 -21.28
C MET A 298 -6.67 17.63 -21.42
N ASN A 299 -7.92 17.52 -20.97
CA ASN A 299 -8.93 18.60 -20.89
C ASN A 299 -8.75 19.48 -19.63
N ARG A 300 -7.77 19.20 -18.75
CA ARG A 300 -7.50 19.95 -17.51
C ARG A 300 -8.63 19.84 -16.47
N GLU A 301 -9.41 18.80 -16.53
CA GLU A 301 -10.41 18.44 -15.51
C GLU A 301 -9.74 17.80 -14.28
N LEU A 302 -8.60 17.13 -14.49
CA LEU A 302 -7.70 16.59 -13.47
C LEU A 302 -6.40 17.39 -13.43
N ASP A 303 -5.80 17.49 -12.26
CA ASP A 303 -4.54 18.21 -12.05
C ASP A 303 -3.31 17.32 -12.27
N PHE A 304 -3.43 16.04 -11.94
CA PHE A 304 -2.42 15.02 -12.24
C PHE A 304 -3.05 13.62 -12.37
N LEU A 305 -2.28 12.71 -12.98
CA LEU A 305 -2.50 11.27 -12.94
C LEU A 305 -1.32 10.65 -12.19
N ASP A 306 -1.62 9.95 -11.12
CA ASP A 306 -0.65 9.19 -10.33
C ASP A 306 -0.15 7.94 -11.07
N ILE A 307 -0.95 7.41 -12.01
CA ILE A 307 -0.56 6.35 -12.93
C ILE A 307 -1.08 6.68 -14.32
N LEU A 308 -0.15 6.88 -15.26
CA LEU A 308 -0.46 7.01 -16.69
C LEU A 308 -1.05 5.69 -17.19
N PRO A 309 -2.26 5.66 -17.77
CA PRO A 309 -2.81 4.43 -18.32
C PRO A 309 -1.90 3.87 -19.42
N VAL A 310 -1.57 2.58 -19.34
CA VAL A 310 -0.55 1.93 -20.19
C VAL A 310 -0.85 2.03 -21.69
N GLU A 311 -2.11 2.05 -22.06
CA GLU A 311 -2.57 2.21 -23.44
C GLU A 311 -2.27 3.61 -24.03
N PHE A 312 -1.97 4.60 -23.18
CA PHE A 312 -1.60 5.97 -23.58
C PHE A 312 -0.10 6.26 -23.41
N THR A 313 0.70 5.28 -23.01
CA THR A 313 2.14 5.45 -22.85
C THR A 313 2.80 6.02 -24.13
N GLU A 314 2.51 5.46 -25.30
CA GLU A 314 3.10 5.89 -26.58
C GLU A 314 2.58 7.27 -27.05
N GLN A 315 1.48 7.77 -26.49
CA GLN A 315 0.96 9.12 -26.73
C GLN A 315 1.56 10.16 -25.77
N ALA A 316 2.13 9.70 -24.66
CA ALA A 316 2.74 10.57 -23.65
C ALA A 316 4.27 10.54 -23.69
N LEU A 317 4.87 9.38 -23.97
CA LEU A 317 6.29 9.10 -23.81
C LEU A 317 6.90 8.55 -25.12
N ASP A 318 8.16 8.89 -25.35
CA ASP A 318 8.97 8.28 -26.41
C ASP A 318 9.46 6.87 -26.00
N ALA A 319 10.15 6.19 -26.91
CA ALA A 319 10.70 4.84 -26.66
C ALA A 319 11.76 4.80 -25.54
N ARG A 320 12.29 5.95 -25.11
CA ARG A 320 13.24 6.08 -23.99
C ARG A 320 12.55 6.42 -22.67
N GLY A 321 11.22 6.62 -22.70
CA GLY A 321 10.44 7.03 -21.55
C GLY A 321 10.48 8.55 -21.26
N ASN A 322 10.93 9.38 -22.19
CA ASN A 322 10.88 10.83 -22.05
C ASN A 322 9.53 11.35 -22.52
N LEU A 323 9.05 12.41 -21.87
CA LEU A 323 7.82 13.08 -22.28
C LEU A 323 7.91 13.60 -23.73
N LEU A 324 6.87 13.37 -24.52
CA LEU A 324 6.82 13.85 -25.90
C LEU A 324 6.89 15.38 -25.96
N PRO A 325 7.56 15.96 -27.00
CA PRO A 325 7.81 17.41 -27.09
C PRO A 325 6.54 18.28 -27.01
N ASP A 326 5.42 17.81 -27.53
CA ASP A 326 4.17 18.58 -27.53
C ASP A 326 3.55 18.67 -26.12
N LEU A 327 3.69 17.63 -25.30
CA LEU A 327 3.27 17.68 -23.89
C LEU A 327 4.25 18.53 -23.07
N ALA A 328 5.54 18.42 -23.33
CA ALA A 328 6.56 19.25 -22.68
C ALA A 328 6.35 20.75 -22.97
N LYS A 329 6.01 21.14 -24.22
CA LYS A 329 5.65 22.52 -24.57
C LYS A 329 4.42 23.05 -23.83
N ARG A 330 3.49 22.17 -23.44
CA ARG A 330 2.33 22.51 -22.60
C ARG A 330 2.70 22.65 -21.11
N GLY A 331 3.97 22.46 -20.74
CA GLY A 331 4.48 22.51 -19.39
C GLY A 331 4.11 21.29 -18.54
N ILE A 332 3.61 20.22 -19.16
CA ILE A 332 3.34 18.96 -18.43
C ILE A 332 4.66 18.42 -17.89
N VAL A 333 4.64 17.95 -16.66
CA VAL A 333 5.78 17.33 -15.97
C VAL A 333 5.52 15.84 -15.86
N HIS A 334 6.57 15.08 -16.08
CA HIS A 334 6.56 13.62 -15.96
C HIS A 334 7.54 13.19 -14.86
N ASP A 335 7.06 12.39 -13.93
CA ASP A 335 7.87 11.76 -12.90
C ASP A 335 7.76 10.23 -13.04
N VAL A 336 8.84 9.52 -12.75
CA VAL A 336 8.88 8.07 -12.78
C VAL A 336 9.15 7.55 -11.38
N LEU A 337 8.34 6.62 -10.92
CA LEU A 337 8.56 5.89 -9.68
C LEU A 337 8.78 4.42 -9.98
N LEU A 338 9.93 3.88 -9.59
CA LEU A 338 10.09 2.46 -9.42
C LEU A 338 9.56 2.10 -8.02
N ARG A 339 8.25 1.82 -7.94
CA ARG A 339 7.65 1.41 -6.67
C ARG A 339 8.25 0.07 -6.24
N PRO A 340 8.55 -0.13 -4.96
CA PRO A 340 8.96 -1.44 -4.46
C PRO A 340 7.85 -2.47 -4.64
N ASN A 341 7.86 -3.14 -5.75
CA ASN A 341 6.93 -4.21 -6.10
C ASN A 341 7.66 -5.32 -6.84
N THR A 342 7.13 -6.53 -6.75
CA THR A 342 7.60 -7.66 -7.54
C THR A 342 6.41 -8.43 -8.06
N TRP A 343 6.47 -8.77 -9.36
CA TRP A 343 5.48 -9.58 -10.04
C TRP A 343 6.09 -10.91 -10.46
N TRP A 344 5.28 -11.97 -10.38
CA TRP A 344 5.70 -13.35 -10.68
C TRP A 344 4.55 -14.20 -11.18
N PHE A 345 4.88 -15.40 -11.65
CA PHE A 345 3.94 -16.51 -11.78
C PHE A 345 4.25 -17.51 -10.68
N TYR A 346 3.23 -18.00 -9.97
CA TYR A 346 3.41 -19.08 -9.01
C TYR A 346 2.93 -20.41 -9.56
N PHE A 347 3.52 -21.46 -9.04
CA PHE A 347 3.10 -22.84 -9.19
C PHE A 347 2.66 -23.35 -7.82
N ASN A 348 1.46 -23.93 -7.73
CA ASN A 348 0.99 -24.51 -6.50
C ASN A 348 1.75 -25.79 -6.20
N MET A 349 2.52 -25.83 -5.11
CA MET A 349 3.36 -26.97 -4.74
C MET A 349 2.56 -28.19 -4.27
N GLU A 350 1.26 -28.04 -4.03
CA GLU A 350 0.34 -29.15 -3.72
C GLU A 350 -0.39 -29.69 -4.96
N ASP A 351 -0.26 -29.03 -6.11
CA ASP A 351 -0.89 -29.49 -7.35
C ASP A 351 -0.25 -30.80 -7.87
N PRO A 352 -1.04 -31.79 -8.33
CA PRO A 352 -0.51 -33.08 -8.75
C PRO A 352 0.35 -33.01 -10.02
N VAL A 353 0.18 -31.97 -10.88
CA VAL A 353 0.92 -31.82 -12.14
C VAL A 353 2.18 -30.99 -11.93
N VAL A 354 2.04 -29.74 -11.47
CA VAL A 354 3.18 -28.80 -11.32
C VAL A 354 3.82 -28.83 -9.94
N GLY A 355 3.14 -29.32 -8.92
CA GLY A 355 3.59 -29.33 -7.53
C GLY A 355 4.59 -30.43 -7.18
N GLY A 356 5.03 -30.45 -5.92
CA GLY A 356 5.97 -31.42 -5.37
C GLY A 356 7.44 -31.02 -5.46
N TYR A 357 8.27 -31.79 -4.77
CA TYR A 357 9.70 -31.50 -4.54
C TYR A 357 10.63 -32.54 -5.22
N THR A 358 10.09 -33.45 -6.04
CA THR A 358 10.93 -34.41 -6.74
C THR A 358 11.71 -33.74 -7.87
N PRO A 359 12.87 -34.29 -8.27
CA PRO A 359 13.69 -33.72 -9.35
C PRO A 359 12.92 -33.48 -10.66
N GLU A 360 11.98 -34.37 -11.02
CA GLU A 360 11.16 -34.25 -12.23
C GLU A 360 10.23 -33.05 -12.14
N LYS A 361 9.58 -32.83 -10.99
CA LYS A 361 8.69 -31.71 -10.75
C LYS A 361 9.44 -30.37 -10.74
N ILE A 362 10.60 -30.33 -10.12
CA ILE A 362 11.49 -29.16 -10.14
C ILE A 362 11.93 -28.87 -11.57
N ALA A 363 12.33 -29.89 -12.34
CA ALA A 363 12.73 -29.75 -13.73
C ALA A 363 11.58 -29.19 -14.60
N LEU A 364 10.35 -29.67 -14.40
CA LEU A 364 9.17 -29.18 -15.11
C LEU A 364 8.98 -27.66 -14.85
N ARG A 365 8.93 -27.22 -13.59
CA ARG A 365 8.76 -25.80 -13.25
C ARG A 365 9.89 -24.93 -13.78
N ARG A 366 11.15 -25.38 -13.66
CA ARG A 366 12.30 -24.68 -14.22
C ARG A 366 12.26 -24.58 -15.75
N ALA A 367 11.82 -25.62 -16.43
CA ALA A 367 11.63 -25.58 -17.89
C ALA A 367 10.56 -24.58 -18.29
N ILE A 368 9.41 -24.55 -17.60
CA ILE A 368 8.36 -23.55 -17.81
C ILE A 368 8.89 -22.13 -17.56
N ALA A 369 9.65 -21.92 -16.48
CA ALA A 369 10.24 -20.65 -16.15
C ALA A 369 11.22 -20.15 -17.24
N MET A 370 12.09 -21.02 -17.75
CA MET A 370 13.04 -20.71 -18.84
C MET A 370 12.38 -20.53 -20.21
N ALA A 371 11.20 -21.10 -20.42
CA ALA A 371 10.48 -20.95 -21.68
C ALA A 371 9.68 -19.62 -21.78
N TYR A 372 9.45 -18.93 -20.68
CA TYR A 372 8.71 -17.65 -20.70
C TYR A 372 9.61 -16.49 -21.11
N ASP A 373 9.30 -15.85 -22.25
CA ASP A 373 9.98 -14.66 -22.74
C ASP A 373 9.55 -13.42 -21.96
N ASN A 374 10.29 -13.15 -20.88
CA ASN A 374 10.00 -12.00 -20.01
C ASN A 374 10.27 -10.66 -20.69
N ALA A 375 11.28 -10.59 -21.58
CA ALA A 375 11.59 -9.36 -22.30
C ALA A 375 10.46 -8.99 -23.29
N ASP A 376 9.94 -9.99 -24.01
CA ASP A 376 8.76 -9.81 -24.88
C ASP A 376 7.52 -9.44 -24.06
N GLY A 377 7.34 -10.05 -22.88
CA GLY A 377 6.29 -9.68 -21.93
C GLY A 377 6.35 -8.22 -21.49
N ILE A 378 7.49 -7.74 -21.05
CA ILE A 378 7.69 -6.33 -20.66
C ILE A 378 7.44 -5.40 -21.86
N ARG A 379 7.98 -5.72 -23.03
CA ARG A 379 7.85 -4.92 -24.24
C ARG A 379 6.40 -4.82 -24.71
N VAL A 380 5.71 -5.96 -24.81
CA VAL A 380 4.37 -6.03 -25.42
C VAL A 380 3.28 -5.63 -24.44
N LEU A 381 3.31 -6.21 -23.21
CA LEU A 381 2.23 -6.02 -22.24
C LEU A 381 2.36 -4.71 -21.45
N LEU A 382 3.59 -4.25 -21.20
CA LEU A 382 3.89 -3.10 -20.36
C LEU A 382 4.53 -1.94 -21.11
N LYS A 383 4.61 -2.02 -22.46
CA LYS A 383 5.21 -0.96 -23.28
C LYS A 383 6.63 -0.57 -22.84
N GLY A 384 7.39 -1.50 -22.30
CA GLY A 384 8.72 -1.25 -21.76
C GLY A 384 8.73 -0.59 -20.36
N ARG A 385 7.57 -0.40 -19.73
CA ARG A 385 7.46 0.30 -18.44
C ARG A 385 7.58 -0.67 -17.25
N ALA A 386 8.66 -1.45 -17.22
CA ALA A 386 9.04 -2.30 -16.10
C ALA A 386 10.53 -2.66 -16.17
N ALA A 387 11.13 -2.91 -15.03
CA ALA A 387 12.46 -3.50 -14.89
C ALA A 387 12.34 -5.03 -14.72
N PRO A 388 13.20 -5.86 -15.34
CA PRO A 388 13.20 -7.31 -15.13
C PRO A 388 13.45 -7.65 -13.65
N ALA A 389 12.63 -8.55 -13.08
CA ALA A 389 12.84 -9.08 -11.74
C ALA A 389 13.61 -10.42 -11.82
N ASN A 390 14.72 -10.50 -11.09
CA ASN A 390 15.53 -11.71 -10.98
C ASN A 390 15.36 -12.44 -9.63
N GLY A 391 14.74 -11.78 -8.66
CA GLY A 391 14.46 -12.29 -7.31
C GLY A 391 13.18 -11.72 -6.73
N MET A 392 12.87 -12.12 -5.51
CA MET A 392 11.65 -11.74 -4.81
C MET A 392 11.71 -10.28 -4.28
N ILE A 393 12.89 -9.85 -3.84
CA ILE A 393 13.09 -8.54 -3.21
C ILE A 393 13.23 -7.48 -4.30
N PRO A 394 12.41 -6.42 -4.31
CA PRO A 394 12.50 -5.34 -5.31
C PRO A 394 13.59 -4.32 -4.98
N PRO A 395 13.96 -3.46 -5.96
CA PRO A 395 14.81 -2.30 -5.71
C PRO A 395 14.30 -1.42 -4.56
N ASP A 396 15.21 -0.66 -3.94
CA ASP A 396 14.98 0.22 -2.79
C ASP A 396 14.55 -0.49 -1.48
N ILE A 397 14.53 -1.82 -1.48
CA ILE A 397 14.33 -2.63 -0.27
C ILE A 397 15.66 -3.23 0.19
N ALA A 398 15.93 -3.17 1.49
CA ALA A 398 17.12 -3.79 2.07
C ALA A 398 17.14 -5.30 1.77
N GLY A 399 18.25 -5.80 1.21
CA GLY A 399 18.39 -7.17 0.72
C GLY A 399 18.19 -7.31 -0.79
N PHE A 400 17.89 -6.23 -1.54
CA PHE A 400 17.90 -6.28 -3.00
C PHE A 400 19.32 -6.47 -3.53
N ASP A 401 19.50 -7.47 -4.39
CA ASP A 401 20.78 -7.69 -5.11
C ASP A 401 20.62 -7.35 -6.61
N PRO A 402 21.14 -6.20 -7.07
CA PRO A 402 21.09 -5.82 -8.48
C PRO A 402 21.95 -6.70 -9.39
N THR A 403 22.87 -7.47 -8.81
CA THR A 403 23.80 -8.34 -9.56
C THR A 403 23.27 -9.77 -9.72
N LEU A 404 22.16 -10.12 -9.05
CA LEU A 404 21.59 -11.46 -9.09
C LEU A 404 21.21 -11.84 -10.52
N LYS A 405 21.86 -12.90 -11.02
CA LYS A 405 21.57 -13.50 -12.33
C LYS A 405 21.53 -14.99 -12.17
N THR A 406 20.46 -15.62 -12.65
CA THR A 406 20.33 -17.06 -12.62
C THR A 406 19.87 -17.60 -13.97
N GLN A 407 20.40 -18.74 -14.36
CA GLN A 407 20.01 -19.40 -15.60
C GLN A 407 18.51 -19.79 -15.60
N ALA A 408 17.97 -20.15 -14.44
CA ALA A 408 16.56 -20.52 -14.31
C ALA A 408 15.57 -19.36 -14.55
N GLN A 409 16.04 -18.11 -14.54
CA GLN A 409 15.25 -16.91 -14.82
C GLN A 409 15.50 -16.33 -16.22
N LEU A 410 16.45 -16.89 -16.99
CA LEU A 410 16.70 -16.48 -18.38
C LEU A 410 15.73 -17.17 -19.33
N TYR A 411 15.44 -16.48 -20.44
CA TYR A 411 14.68 -17.07 -21.54
C TYR A 411 15.59 -17.99 -22.38
N ASP A 412 15.39 -19.28 -22.28
CA ASP A 412 16.12 -20.30 -23.05
C ASP A 412 15.22 -21.52 -23.33
N PRO A 413 14.38 -21.45 -24.36
CA PRO A 413 13.49 -22.55 -24.72
C PRO A 413 14.22 -23.81 -25.20
N ALA A 414 15.47 -23.69 -25.70
CA ALA A 414 16.26 -24.84 -26.07
C ALA A 414 16.72 -25.64 -24.86
N LEU A 415 17.25 -24.94 -23.84
CA LEU A 415 17.62 -25.55 -22.57
C LEU A 415 16.39 -26.12 -21.85
N ALA A 416 15.26 -25.42 -21.90
CA ALA A 416 13.99 -25.91 -21.35
C ALA A 416 13.57 -27.26 -21.94
N ARG A 417 13.62 -27.42 -23.28
CA ARG A 417 13.36 -28.69 -23.94
C ARG A 417 14.34 -29.78 -23.52
N ALA A 418 15.65 -29.48 -23.51
CA ALA A 418 16.68 -30.44 -23.12
C ALA A 418 16.47 -30.90 -21.65
N LEU A 419 16.06 -30.01 -20.77
CA LEU A 419 15.75 -30.33 -19.37
C LEU A 419 14.53 -31.27 -19.29
N LEU A 420 13.46 -30.99 -20.03
CA LEU A 420 12.27 -31.86 -20.10
C LEU A 420 12.63 -33.26 -20.63
N ASP A 421 13.43 -33.33 -21.72
CA ASP A 421 13.87 -34.61 -22.31
C ASP A 421 14.68 -35.43 -21.31
N ARG A 422 15.58 -34.79 -20.54
CA ARG A 422 16.40 -35.44 -19.50
C ARG A 422 15.55 -36.08 -18.40
N PHE A 423 14.41 -35.50 -18.07
CA PHE A 423 13.50 -36.00 -17.05
C PHE A 423 12.30 -36.77 -17.62
N ASN A 424 12.45 -37.25 -18.86
CA ASN A 424 11.51 -38.15 -19.55
C ASN A 424 10.10 -37.56 -19.79
N TYR A 425 9.98 -36.22 -19.85
CA TYR A 425 8.82 -35.57 -20.44
C TYR A 425 8.98 -35.58 -21.97
N LYS A 426 8.26 -36.42 -22.65
CA LYS A 426 8.42 -36.65 -24.10
C LYS A 426 7.06 -36.70 -24.80
N ASP A 427 6.99 -36.23 -26.02
CA ASP A 427 5.89 -36.49 -26.93
C ASP A 427 5.97 -37.95 -27.41
N ARG A 428 5.06 -38.80 -26.99
CA ARG A 428 5.06 -40.24 -27.29
C ARG A 428 4.01 -40.64 -28.32
N ASP A 429 2.93 -39.84 -28.42
CA ASP A 429 1.84 -40.11 -29.36
C ASP A 429 1.93 -39.27 -30.64
N GLY A 430 2.87 -38.31 -30.72
CA GLY A 430 3.16 -37.51 -31.89
C GLY A 430 2.18 -36.33 -32.09
N ASP A 431 1.44 -35.93 -31.07
CA ASP A 431 0.48 -34.82 -31.16
C ASP A 431 1.13 -33.41 -30.99
N GLY A 432 2.45 -33.38 -30.77
CA GLY A 432 3.24 -32.16 -30.59
C GLY A 432 3.33 -31.69 -29.15
N TYR A 433 2.70 -32.37 -28.21
CA TYR A 433 2.75 -32.07 -26.78
C TYR A 433 3.38 -33.26 -26.02
N ARG A 434 3.97 -32.92 -24.88
CA ARG A 434 4.69 -33.88 -24.03
C ARG A 434 3.75 -34.59 -23.06
N GLU A 435 4.03 -35.84 -22.75
CA GLU A 435 3.49 -36.57 -21.62
C GLU A 435 4.41 -36.44 -20.38
N THR A 436 3.83 -36.71 -19.23
CA THR A 436 4.54 -36.89 -17.96
C THR A 436 5.47 -38.11 -18.02
N PRO A 437 6.46 -38.25 -17.13
CA PRO A 437 7.37 -39.39 -17.10
C PRO A 437 6.66 -40.76 -17.03
N ASP A 438 5.47 -40.81 -16.43
CA ASP A 438 4.63 -42.01 -16.32
C ASP A 438 3.66 -42.19 -17.52
N GLY A 439 3.78 -41.36 -18.57
CA GLY A 439 3.07 -41.52 -19.84
C GLY A 439 1.66 -40.92 -19.87
N LYS A 440 1.28 -40.10 -18.90
CA LYS A 440 -0.02 -39.41 -18.92
C LYS A 440 0.07 -38.08 -19.66
N PRO A 441 -1.02 -37.58 -20.27
CA PRO A 441 -1.04 -36.27 -20.92
C PRO A 441 -0.60 -35.17 -19.95
N LEU A 442 0.37 -34.34 -20.39
CA LEU A 442 0.83 -33.17 -19.60
C LEU A 442 0.02 -31.93 -20.00
N ALA A 443 -0.92 -31.55 -19.17
CA ALA A 443 -1.70 -30.34 -19.35
C ALA A 443 -1.63 -29.49 -18.07
N ILE A 444 -1.33 -28.20 -18.23
CA ILE A 444 -1.21 -27.26 -17.12
C ILE A 444 -2.32 -26.21 -17.20
N GLU A 445 -3.10 -26.08 -16.15
CA GLU A 445 -4.12 -25.04 -16.07
C GLU A 445 -3.50 -23.72 -15.63
N ARG A 446 -3.74 -22.69 -16.44
CA ARG A 446 -3.41 -21.29 -16.10
C ARG A 446 -4.69 -20.48 -15.95
N TRP A 447 -4.85 -19.85 -14.79
CA TRP A 447 -6.03 -19.06 -14.46
C TRP A 447 -5.75 -17.56 -14.56
N SER A 448 -6.68 -16.81 -15.17
CA SER A 448 -6.56 -15.36 -15.36
C SER A 448 -7.93 -14.68 -15.42
N ALA A 449 -7.96 -13.32 -15.29
CA ALA A 449 -9.18 -12.55 -15.38
C ALA A 449 -9.69 -12.43 -16.85
N PRO A 450 -11.01 -12.24 -17.08
CA PRO A 450 -11.56 -12.14 -18.43
C PRO A 450 -11.47 -10.71 -19.01
N ASN A 451 -10.27 -10.09 -18.97
CA ASN A 451 -10.01 -8.77 -19.53
C ASN A 451 -8.98 -8.81 -20.68
N SER A 452 -8.80 -7.67 -21.37
CA SER A 452 -7.91 -7.57 -22.55
C SER A 452 -6.44 -7.80 -22.20
N GLY A 453 -5.94 -7.25 -21.11
CA GLY A 453 -4.54 -7.42 -20.68
C GLY A 453 -4.23 -8.88 -20.34
N SER A 454 -5.14 -9.56 -19.62
CA SER A 454 -5.01 -10.99 -19.34
C SER A 454 -5.04 -11.84 -20.62
N ARG A 455 -5.84 -11.45 -21.61
CA ARG A 455 -5.89 -12.17 -22.89
C ARG A 455 -4.55 -12.10 -23.61
N GLN A 456 -3.95 -10.92 -23.73
CA GLN A 456 -2.63 -10.76 -24.33
C GLN A 456 -1.55 -11.54 -23.58
N SER A 457 -1.59 -11.51 -22.25
CA SER A 457 -0.68 -12.33 -21.43
C SER A 457 -0.86 -13.82 -21.65
N ASP A 458 -2.10 -14.30 -21.79
CA ASP A 458 -2.38 -15.72 -22.05
C ASP A 458 -1.92 -16.17 -23.42
N GLU A 459 -2.04 -15.34 -24.45
CA GLU A 459 -1.53 -15.59 -25.80
C GLU A 459 -0.01 -15.73 -25.80
N LEU A 460 0.70 -14.85 -25.08
CA LEU A 460 2.14 -14.94 -24.90
C LEU A 460 2.53 -16.23 -24.16
N TRP A 461 1.82 -16.57 -23.09
CA TRP A 461 2.05 -17.82 -22.36
C TRP A 461 1.82 -19.05 -23.23
N LYS A 462 0.71 -19.08 -23.99
CA LYS A 462 0.42 -20.19 -24.90
C LYS A 462 1.51 -20.36 -25.95
N LYS A 463 1.91 -19.29 -26.63
CA LYS A 463 3.01 -19.28 -27.61
C LYS A 463 4.30 -19.88 -27.02
N ASN A 464 4.65 -19.44 -25.78
CA ASN A 464 5.88 -19.88 -25.14
C ASN A 464 5.83 -21.35 -24.69
N MET A 465 4.68 -21.83 -24.22
CA MET A 465 4.50 -23.23 -23.81
C MET A 465 4.42 -24.17 -25.00
N ASP A 466 3.74 -23.79 -26.07
CA ASP A 466 3.71 -24.54 -27.33
C ASP A 466 5.14 -24.73 -27.88
N ALA A 467 6.03 -23.72 -27.75
CA ALA A 467 7.42 -23.81 -28.23
C ALA A 467 8.26 -24.87 -27.50
N ILE A 468 7.86 -25.34 -26.35
CA ILE A 468 8.52 -26.42 -25.60
C ILE A 468 7.67 -27.69 -25.48
N GLY A 469 6.53 -27.76 -26.22
CA GLY A 469 5.63 -28.89 -26.23
C GLY A 469 4.85 -29.11 -24.94
N ILE A 470 4.49 -28.04 -24.22
CA ILE A 470 3.63 -28.12 -23.03
C ILE A 470 2.24 -27.60 -23.37
N ARG A 471 1.22 -28.43 -23.16
CA ARG A 471 -0.19 -28.03 -23.34
C ARG A 471 -0.65 -27.13 -22.20
N LEU A 472 -1.02 -25.89 -22.56
CA LEU A 472 -1.57 -24.94 -21.61
C LEU A 472 -3.10 -24.87 -21.74
N VAL A 473 -3.81 -25.05 -20.64
CA VAL A 473 -5.28 -24.93 -20.54
C VAL A 473 -5.62 -23.61 -19.88
N LEU A 474 -6.18 -22.69 -20.66
CA LEU A 474 -6.53 -21.36 -20.17
C LEU A 474 -7.90 -21.38 -19.50
N LYS A 475 -7.94 -20.97 -18.25
CA LYS A 475 -9.15 -20.86 -17.43
C LYS A 475 -9.41 -19.40 -17.05
N LYS A 476 -10.66 -19.00 -16.97
CA LYS A 476 -11.05 -17.62 -16.69
C LYS A 476 -12.05 -17.56 -15.54
N ASP A 477 -11.81 -16.60 -14.63
CA ASP A 477 -12.81 -16.20 -13.64
C ASP A 477 -12.57 -14.76 -13.21
N ARG A 478 -13.52 -14.15 -12.48
CA ARG A 478 -13.41 -12.81 -11.93
C ARG A 478 -12.35 -12.73 -10.84
N VAL A 479 -11.70 -11.58 -10.71
CA VAL A 479 -10.58 -11.39 -9.77
C VAL A 479 -10.91 -11.80 -8.32
N PRO A 480 -12.09 -11.47 -7.73
CA PRO A 480 -12.42 -11.92 -6.37
C PRO A 480 -12.47 -13.44 -6.23
N GLU A 481 -13.06 -14.14 -7.20
CA GLU A 481 -13.13 -15.60 -7.20
C GLU A 481 -11.72 -16.22 -7.37
N LEU A 482 -10.91 -15.65 -8.26
CA LEU A 482 -9.52 -16.10 -8.45
C LEU A 482 -8.70 -15.95 -7.16
N ARG A 483 -8.87 -14.84 -6.43
CA ARG A 483 -8.20 -14.64 -5.13
C ARG A 483 -8.65 -15.67 -4.10
N LYS A 484 -9.96 -15.92 -4.02
CA LYS A 484 -10.52 -16.94 -3.13
C LYS A 484 -9.99 -18.33 -3.46
N MET A 485 -10.04 -18.74 -4.73
CA MET A 485 -9.53 -20.05 -5.17
C MET A 485 -8.02 -20.19 -4.93
N ALA A 486 -7.23 -19.13 -5.13
CA ALA A 486 -5.80 -19.14 -4.85
C ALA A 486 -5.53 -19.37 -3.35
N ARG A 487 -6.23 -18.63 -2.48
CA ARG A 487 -6.15 -18.83 -1.02
C ARG A 487 -6.59 -20.22 -0.56
N GLU A 488 -7.49 -20.86 -1.30
CA GLU A 488 -7.95 -22.24 -1.05
C GLU A 488 -7.01 -23.30 -1.68
N GLY A 489 -5.91 -22.90 -2.36
CA GLY A 489 -4.97 -23.79 -3.01
C GLY A 489 -5.52 -24.52 -4.24
N LYS A 490 -6.55 -23.97 -4.90
CA LYS A 490 -7.24 -24.60 -6.03
C LYS A 490 -6.71 -24.20 -7.40
N ILE A 491 -5.77 -23.25 -7.45
CA ILE A 491 -5.20 -22.76 -8.72
C ILE A 491 -3.79 -23.32 -8.91
N PRO A 492 -3.55 -24.13 -9.97
CA PRO A 492 -2.23 -24.70 -10.24
C PRO A 492 -1.17 -23.66 -10.61
N MET A 493 -1.55 -22.69 -11.46
CA MET A 493 -0.65 -21.65 -11.96
C MET A 493 -1.40 -20.35 -12.23
N ARG A 494 -0.85 -19.22 -11.75
CA ARG A 494 -1.41 -17.89 -11.97
C ARG A 494 -0.33 -16.81 -11.84
N SER A 495 -0.57 -15.64 -12.47
CA SER A 495 0.19 -14.42 -12.19
C SER A 495 -0.22 -13.84 -10.85
N ASP A 496 0.77 -13.37 -10.11
CA ASP A 496 0.56 -12.65 -8.85
C ASP A 496 1.60 -11.54 -8.70
N GLY A 497 1.43 -10.66 -7.71
CA GLY A 497 2.35 -9.58 -7.44
C GLY A 497 2.12 -8.99 -6.07
N TRP A 498 3.13 -8.28 -5.57
CA TRP A 498 3.08 -7.61 -4.28
C TRP A 498 3.72 -6.23 -4.36
N ASN A 499 3.05 -5.24 -3.83
CA ASN A 499 3.63 -3.94 -3.51
C ASN A 499 4.06 -3.96 -2.05
N ALA A 500 5.19 -3.34 -1.74
CA ALA A 500 5.67 -3.28 -0.37
C ALA A 500 4.67 -2.53 0.55
N ASP A 501 4.20 -3.18 1.60
CA ASP A 501 3.45 -2.54 2.69
C ASP A 501 4.39 -1.70 3.57
N TYR A 502 5.64 -2.15 3.68
CA TYR A 502 6.73 -1.51 4.40
C TYR A 502 8.08 -1.86 3.76
N PRO A 503 9.14 -1.04 3.96
CA PRO A 503 10.40 -1.16 3.22
C PRO A 503 11.33 -2.23 3.81
N ASP A 504 10.89 -3.49 3.86
CA ASP A 504 11.67 -4.62 4.37
C ASP A 504 11.50 -5.88 3.50
N ALA A 505 12.59 -6.63 3.29
CA ALA A 505 12.58 -7.88 2.52
C ALA A 505 11.66 -8.96 3.13
N GLU A 506 11.44 -8.93 4.43
CA GLU A 506 10.52 -9.85 5.12
C GLU A 506 9.11 -9.75 4.54
N ASN A 507 8.66 -8.53 4.15
CA ASN A 507 7.36 -8.29 3.54
C ASN A 507 7.12 -9.07 2.23
N PHE A 508 8.19 -9.45 1.54
CA PHE A 508 8.13 -10.26 0.33
C PHE A 508 8.35 -11.74 0.63
N MET A 509 9.31 -12.06 1.49
CA MET A 509 9.67 -13.45 1.79
C MET A 509 8.56 -14.21 2.54
N GLN A 510 7.71 -13.51 3.29
CA GLN A 510 6.55 -14.12 3.93
C GLN A 510 5.59 -14.80 2.94
N LEU A 511 5.50 -14.32 1.69
CA LEU A 511 4.58 -14.84 0.68
C LEU A 511 4.93 -16.25 0.18
N VAL A 512 6.12 -16.75 0.54
CA VAL A 512 6.59 -18.11 0.26
C VAL A 512 6.99 -18.85 1.54
N TYR A 513 6.73 -18.28 2.72
CA TYR A 513 6.94 -18.95 4.00
C TYR A 513 5.82 -19.94 4.29
N GLY A 514 6.17 -21.18 4.64
CA GLY A 514 5.21 -22.25 4.88
C GLY A 514 4.23 -21.97 6.03
N GLY A 515 4.62 -21.12 7.00
CA GLY A 515 3.78 -20.68 8.10
C GLY A 515 2.79 -19.56 7.78
N SER A 516 2.83 -18.95 6.57
CA SER A 516 1.91 -17.87 6.17
C SER A 516 0.52 -18.35 5.75
N GLY A 517 0.28 -19.65 5.77
CA GLY A 517 -1.03 -20.23 5.51
C GLY A 517 -1.60 -19.83 4.14
N PRO A 518 -2.84 -19.29 4.10
CA PRO A 518 -3.51 -18.94 2.84
C PRO A 518 -2.83 -17.85 2.01
N ASP A 519 -1.99 -17.00 2.61
CA ASP A 519 -1.33 -15.89 1.91
C ASP A 519 -0.13 -16.39 1.07
N ASN A 520 0.38 -17.58 1.34
CA ASN A 520 1.33 -18.28 0.49
C ASN A 520 0.58 -19.04 -0.64
N ASN A 521 0.21 -18.34 -1.69
CA ASN A 521 -0.52 -18.92 -2.84
C ASN A 521 0.22 -20.06 -3.54
N SER A 522 1.56 -20.08 -3.46
CA SER A 522 2.38 -21.14 -4.02
C SER A 522 2.37 -22.42 -3.18
N ARG A 523 1.92 -22.37 -1.94
CA ARG A 523 2.02 -23.50 -0.98
C ARG A 523 3.45 -24.03 -0.83
N PHE A 524 4.45 -23.18 -1.10
CA PHE A 524 5.85 -23.54 -0.86
C PHE A 524 6.11 -23.73 0.63
N ASN A 525 6.61 -24.91 1.00
CA ASN A 525 6.85 -25.24 2.40
C ASN A 525 8.12 -26.09 2.51
N LEU A 526 9.28 -25.42 2.45
CA LEU A 526 10.58 -26.05 2.58
C LEU A 526 11.14 -25.80 3.98
N PRO A 527 11.47 -26.84 4.79
CA PRO A 527 11.96 -26.65 6.15
C PRO A 527 13.20 -25.73 6.26
N GLU A 528 14.16 -25.85 5.32
CA GLU A 528 15.34 -24.97 5.28
C GLU A 528 14.95 -23.49 5.08
N PHE A 529 14.05 -23.20 4.15
CA PHE A 529 13.55 -21.84 3.93
C PHE A 529 12.84 -21.30 5.16
N ASN A 530 11.97 -22.08 5.76
CA ASN A 530 11.20 -21.69 6.94
C ASN A 530 12.12 -21.34 8.12
N ALA A 531 13.14 -22.15 8.38
CA ALA A 531 14.11 -21.88 9.46
C ALA A 531 14.92 -20.59 9.21
N LEU A 532 15.32 -20.32 7.95
CA LEU A 532 16.01 -19.09 7.59
C LEU A 532 15.10 -17.86 7.77
N TYR A 533 13.83 -17.96 7.35
CA TYR A 533 12.85 -16.90 7.50
C TYR A 533 12.61 -16.56 8.97
N GLU A 534 12.34 -17.57 9.81
CA GLU A 534 12.13 -17.38 11.24
C GLU A 534 13.34 -16.74 11.94
N ARG A 535 14.57 -17.11 11.55
CA ARG A 535 15.78 -16.47 12.04
C ARG A 535 15.88 -15.01 11.57
N ALA A 536 15.65 -14.74 10.29
CA ALA A 536 15.73 -13.39 9.73
C ALA A 536 14.74 -12.41 10.38
N ARG A 537 13.56 -12.87 10.80
CA ARG A 537 12.53 -12.06 11.50
C ARG A 537 13.02 -11.50 12.84
N THR A 538 13.90 -12.18 13.53
CA THR A 538 14.37 -11.78 14.86
C THR A 538 15.62 -10.90 14.82
N LEU A 539 16.28 -10.76 13.67
CA LEU A 539 17.49 -9.98 13.53
C LEU A 539 17.22 -8.52 13.18
N ALA A 540 18.01 -7.61 13.75
CA ALA A 540 18.14 -6.25 13.25
C ALA A 540 18.78 -6.25 11.85
N ASP A 541 18.64 -5.13 11.12
CA ASP A 541 19.29 -4.96 9.82
C ASP A 541 20.80 -5.12 9.97
N SER A 542 21.33 -6.07 9.23
CA SER A 542 22.74 -6.49 9.32
C SER A 542 23.14 -7.29 8.08
N LEU A 543 24.44 -7.40 7.83
CA LEU A 543 24.96 -8.27 6.78
C LEU A 543 24.56 -9.75 7.00
N GLU A 544 24.45 -10.18 8.25
CA GLU A 544 23.98 -11.55 8.57
C GLU A 544 22.55 -11.74 8.06
N ARG A 545 21.65 -10.80 8.34
CA ARG A 545 20.26 -10.85 7.88
C ARG A 545 20.16 -10.83 6.37
N THR A 546 20.94 -10.00 5.69
CA THR A 546 20.99 -9.96 4.22
C THR A 546 21.37 -11.34 3.64
N LYS A 547 22.41 -11.99 4.18
CA LYS A 547 22.80 -13.34 3.74
C LYS A 547 21.72 -14.39 3.93
N LEU A 548 20.85 -14.27 4.94
CA LEU A 548 19.70 -15.15 5.09
C LEU A 548 18.70 -14.95 3.95
N PHE A 549 18.42 -13.70 3.56
CA PHE A 549 17.56 -13.40 2.43
C PHE A 549 18.14 -13.87 1.09
N ASP A 550 19.46 -13.71 0.90
CA ASP A 550 20.14 -14.23 -0.29
C ASP A 550 19.94 -15.74 -0.40
N ARG A 551 20.19 -16.46 0.71
CA ARG A 551 19.99 -17.91 0.74
C ARG A 551 18.52 -18.31 0.51
N MET A 552 17.56 -17.60 1.08
CA MET A 552 16.14 -17.82 0.81
C MET A 552 15.80 -17.61 -0.67
N THR A 553 16.34 -16.57 -1.30
CA THR A 553 16.16 -16.28 -2.72
C THR A 553 16.73 -17.43 -3.59
N GLU A 554 17.92 -17.92 -3.26
CA GLU A 554 18.51 -19.08 -3.95
C GLU A 554 17.62 -20.32 -3.88
N LEU A 555 17.03 -20.60 -2.71
CA LEU A 555 16.12 -21.73 -2.54
C LEU A 555 14.85 -21.57 -3.40
N VAL A 556 14.23 -20.41 -3.41
CA VAL A 556 13.07 -20.13 -4.26
C VAL A 556 13.41 -20.34 -5.73
N ILE A 557 14.56 -19.85 -6.19
CA ILE A 557 15.01 -20.05 -7.57
C ILE A 557 15.30 -21.52 -7.88
N ALA A 558 15.94 -22.23 -6.95
CA ALA A 558 16.31 -23.65 -7.14
C ALA A 558 15.09 -24.58 -7.26
N TYR A 559 14.10 -24.39 -6.38
CA TYR A 559 12.87 -25.21 -6.36
C TYR A 559 11.79 -24.69 -7.31
N ALA A 560 11.92 -23.44 -7.78
CA ALA A 560 11.05 -22.77 -8.74
C ALA A 560 9.55 -22.83 -8.37
N PRO A 561 9.12 -22.55 -7.13
CA PRO A 561 7.70 -22.33 -6.85
C PRO A 561 7.19 -21.04 -7.53
N LEU A 562 8.09 -20.10 -7.85
CA LEU A 562 7.83 -18.85 -8.52
C LEU A 562 8.72 -18.66 -9.75
N ARG A 563 8.17 -17.98 -10.78
CA ARG A 563 8.92 -17.35 -11.86
C ARG A 563 8.78 -15.84 -11.73
N PHE A 564 9.84 -15.16 -11.29
CA PHE A 564 9.86 -13.70 -11.22
C PHE A 564 9.78 -13.09 -12.62
N THR A 565 9.07 -11.99 -12.76
CA THR A 565 8.87 -11.33 -14.05
C THR A 565 9.41 -9.91 -14.07
N PHE A 566 8.83 -9.01 -13.30
CA PHE A 566 9.20 -7.61 -13.38
C PHE A 566 8.89 -6.84 -12.09
N HIS A 567 9.52 -5.66 -12.01
CA HIS A 567 9.18 -4.56 -11.12
C HIS A 567 8.55 -3.46 -11.97
N LEU A 568 7.33 -3.04 -11.66
CA LEU A 568 6.62 -2.01 -12.42
C LEU A 568 7.23 -0.63 -12.22
N LEU A 569 7.33 0.13 -13.30
CA LEU A 569 7.53 1.56 -13.29
C LEU A 569 6.16 2.25 -13.33
N GLU A 570 5.94 3.17 -12.43
CA GLU A 570 4.75 4.03 -12.43
C GLU A 570 5.11 5.37 -13.04
N ASP A 571 4.46 5.72 -14.13
CA ASP A 571 4.61 7.00 -14.80
C ASP A 571 3.53 7.95 -14.29
N ASN A 572 3.95 9.06 -13.67
CA ASN A 572 3.04 10.08 -13.18
C ASN A 572 3.13 11.29 -14.10
N VAL A 573 2.01 11.88 -14.46
CA VAL A 573 1.98 13.11 -15.26
C VAL A 573 1.15 14.17 -14.56
N ARG A 574 1.66 15.41 -14.53
CA ARG A 574 1.00 16.53 -13.87
C ARG A 574 1.08 17.82 -14.67
N HIS A 575 0.10 18.66 -14.47
CA HIS A 575 0.10 19.99 -15.03
C HIS A 575 1.08 20.93 -14.30
N PRO A 576 1.57 22.03 -14.95
CA PRO A 576 2.61 22.89 -14.38
C PRO A 576 2.20 23.64 -13.11
N TRP A 577 0.91 23.78 -12.83
CA TRP A 577 0.39 24.40 -11.60
C TRP A 577 0.38 23.47 -10.39
N VAL A 578 0.72 22.18 -10.57
CA VAL A 578 0.87 21.22 -9.46
C VAL A 578 2.31 21.27 -8.97
N GLY A 579 2.52 21.93 -7.83
CA GLY A 579 3.81 22.07 -7.17
C GLY A 579 4.04 21.03 -6.08
N THR A 580 5.28 20.93 -5.62
CA THR A 580 5.71 20.14 -4.46
C THR A 580 5.36 18.65 -4.48
N TYR A 581 4.92 18.11 -5.61
CA TYR A 581 4.65 16.68 -5.77
C TYR A 581 5.96 15.90 -6.00
N VAL A 582 6.15 14.84 -5.21
CA VAL A 582 7.17 13.81 -5.40
C VAL A 582 6.51 12.46 -5.12
N PRO A 583 6.57 11.49 -6.04
CA PRO A 583 5.99 10.18 -5.80
C PRO A 583 6.69 9.49 -4.63
N HIS A 584 5.90 8.85 -3.74
CA HIS A 584 6.44 8.18 -2.57
C HIS A 584 6.36 6.65 -2.75
N PRO A 585 7.44 5.89 -2.45
CA PRO A 585 7.48 4.45 -2.73
C PRO A 585 6.52 3.62 -1.85
N ILE A 586 6.22 4.07 -0.63
CA ILE A 586 5.41 3.31 0.33
C ILE A 586 4.05 3.98 0.59
N ARG A 587 4.02 5.31 0.76
CA ARG A 587 2.75 6.00 1.07
C ARG A 587 1.76 5.86 -0.09
N SER A 588 0.51 5.59 0.23
CA SER A 588 -0.57 5.54 -0.75
C SER A 588 -0.85 6.91 -1.36
N GLN A 589 -0.92 7.97 -0.54
CA GLN A 589 -1.18 9.34 -0.99
C GLN A 589 -0.28 10.37 -0.28
N SER A 590 -0.11 11.54 -0.91
CA SER A 590 0.73 12.64 -0.42
C SER A 590 0.03 14.01 -0.56
N TRP A 591 -1.30 14.03 -0.64
CA TRP A 591 -2.10 15.22 -0.99
C TRP A 591 -1.86 16.41 -0.07
N GLN A 592 -1.57 16.18 1.21
CA GLN A 592 -1.27 17.27 2.15
C GLN A 592 -0.02 18.09 1.79
N TYR A 593 0.90 17.50 1.01
CA TYR A 593 2.16 18.14 0.59
C TYR A 593 2.09 18.78 -0.79
N ILE A 594 1.00 18.56 -1.53
CA ILE A 594 0.84 19.09 -2.88
C ILE A 594 0.34 20.52 -2.82
N ASP A 595 1.08 21.42 -3.44
CA ASP A 595 0.66 22.82 -3.63
C ASP A 595 0.03 23.01 -5.01
N ILE A 596 -0.95 23.88 -5.08
CA ILE A 596 -1.62 24.27 -6.33
C ILE A 596 -1.45 25.78 -6.52
N ASP A 597 -0.99 26.18 -7.70
CA ASP A 597 -0.96 27.58 -8.14
C ASP A 597 -2.25 27.92 -8.92
N PRO A 598 -3.25 28.56 -8.28
CA PRO A 598 -4.52 28.88 -8.94
C PRO A 598 -4.35 29.93 -10.06
N ALA A 599 -3.35 30.83 -9.92
CA ALA A 599 -3.10 31.88 -10.92
C ALA A 599 -2.48 31.30 -12.18
N LEU A 600 -1.54 30.35 -12.04
CA LEU A 600 -0.96 29.64 -13.17
C LEU A 600 -2.02 28.77 -13.85
N ARG A 601 -2.84 28.04 -13.09
CA ARG A 601 -3.97 27.26 -13.62
C ARG A 601 -4.92 28.12 -14.45
N ALA A 602 -5.27 29.31 -14.00
CA ALA A 602 -6.17 30.21 -14.70
C ALA A 602 -5.57 30.77 -16.00
N ARG A 603 -4.24 31.02 -16.03
CA ARG A 603 -3.54 31.53 -17.23
C ARG A 603 -3.29 30.48 -18.29
N THR A 604 -3.26 29.24 -17.94
CA THR A 604 -2.96 28.12 -18.84
C THR A 604 -4.23 27.62 -19.59
N LYS A 605 -5.27 28.46 -19.72
CA LYS A 605 -6.53 28.13 -20.43
C LYS A 605 -6.34 27.85 -21.90
#